data_8ffa2b187e2e62fa548f3d3a1347b4d9
#
_entry.id   8ffa2b187e2e62fa548f3d3a1347b4d9
#
_cell.length_a   1.000
_cell.length_b   1.000
_cell.length_c   1.000
_cell.angle_alpha   90.00
_cell.angle_beta   90.00
_cell.angle_gamma   90.00
#
_symmetry.space_group_name_H-M   'P 1'
#
loop_
_entity.id
_entity.type
_entity.pdbx_description
1 polymer ?
#
loop_
_entity_poly.entity_id
_entity_poly.type
_entity_poly.pdbx_seq_one_letter_code
_entity_poly.pdbx_strand_id
1 'polypeptide(L)'
;ILRDTLHEHPFHSVEKWVQEVCWRRYWKGWLERRPDVWDSWRRRVRELHETLHEATRQRVKAVAAGESGVACMDAIVQELIATGYVHNNARMWWASYWIHAERLPWELGADVYYRYLLDADPASNTLSWRWVAGLQTPGKTYLVRASNIEKYAPDLLISHRAGIERIADGAIAPVIASEFANTTRQALIDYPAVVPDRGRRIGIWLHADDLLPEVRPLANLTLVSVAAFSQELEACHTPALSKRSIAAQEEALADGLARSAAHFSCPTEQSTHADPAACLAAWASKHGLEEVVAFAPTVGPVADLLPPVQQRLDKS
;
A
#
# COMPACT_ATOMS: atom_id res chain seq x y z
N ILE A 1 -4.31 18.41 -3.80
CA ILE A 1 -4.03 18.35 -2.35
C ILE A 1 -2.82 19.22 -1.99
N LEU A 2 -1.55 18.89 -2.36
CA LEU A 2 -0.36 19.71 -1.98
C LEU A 2 -0.52 21.19 -2.35
N ARG A 3 -0.94 21.47 -3.58
CA ARG A 3 -1.15 22.84 -4.06
C ARG A 3 -2.17 23.56 -3.18
N ASP A 4 -3.29 22.93 -2.91
CA ASP A 4 -4.41 23.54 -2.19
C ASP A 4 -4.02 23.77 -0.71
N THR A 5 -3.38 22.79 -0.06
CA THR A 5 -2.83 22.94 1.29
C THR A 5 -1.82 24.08 1.39
N LEU A 6 -0.89 24.19 0.41
CA LEU A 6 0.11 25.26 0.39
C LEU A 6 -0.47 26.63 0.05
N HIS A 7 -1.67 26.66 -0.55
CA HIS A 7 -2.41 27.88 -0.81
C HIS A 7 -3.16 28.39 0.43
N GLU A 8 -3.68 27.45 1.22
CA GLU A 8 -4.47 27.75 2.41
C GLU A 8 -3.64 27.93 3.68
N HIS A 9 -2.44 27.33 3.74
CA HIS A 9 -1.62 27.30 4.93
C HIS A 9 -0.16 27.73 4.65
N PRO A 10 0.48 28.50 5.55
CA PRO A 10 1.88 28.84 5.43
C PRO A 10 2.75 27.57 5.54
N PHE A 11 3.79 27.46 4.72
CA PHE A 11 4.62 26.25 4.59
C PHE A 11 5.13 25.71 5.94
N HIS A 12 5.59 26.59 6.83
CA HIS A 12 6.14 26.17 8.13
C HIS A 12 5.13 25.43 9.03
N SER A 13 3.82 25.68 8.84
CA SER A 13 2.78 24.99 9.63
C SER A 13 2.41 23.62 9.08
N VAL A 14 2.70 23.37 7.79
CA VAL A 14 2.35 22.13 7.08
C VAL A 14 3.57 21.34 6.58
N GLU A 15 4.78 21.80 6.88
CA GLU A 15 6.03 21.23 6.37
C GLU A 15 6.11 19.71 6.61
N LYS A 16 5.78 19.24 7.82
CA LYS A 16 5.82 17.82 8.16
C LYS A 16 4.83 17.00 7.32
N TRP A 17 3.63 17.52 7.13
CA TRP A 17 2.64 16.88 6.28
C TRP A 17 3.08 16.84 4.81
N VAL A 18 3.65 17.92 4.30
CA VAL A 18 4.23 17.97 2.94
C VAL A 18 5.35 16.93 2.79
N GLN A 19 6.21 16.78 3.81
CA GLN A 19 7.26 15.76 3.82
C GLN A 19 6.69 14.34 3.72
N GLU A 20 5.60 14.03 4.45
CA GLU A 20 4.96 12.70 4.40
C GLU A 20 4.40 12.40 3.01
N VAL A 21 3.77 13.37 2.34
CA VAL A 21 3.30 13.22 0.96
C VAL A 21 4.48 12.99 0.00
N CYS A 22 5.59 13.71 0.18
CA CYS A 22 6.80 13.53 -0.60
C CYS A 22 7.44 12.15 -0.38
N TRP A 23 7.46 11.66 0.86
CA TRP A 23 7.94 10.31 1.16
C TRP A 23 7.12 9.23 0.47
N ARG A 24 5.78 9.35 0.46
CA ARG A 24 4.92 8.41 -0.28
C ARG A 24 5.26 8.41 -1.78
N ARG A 25 5.44 9.58 -2.37
CA ARG A 25 5.85 9.72 -3.78
C ARG A 25 7.22 9.09 -4.04
N TYR A 26 8.17 9.33 -3.15
CA TYR A 26 9.50 8.73 -3.22
C TYR A 26 9.45 7.20 -3.21
N TRP A 27 8.71 6.60 -2.27
CA TRP A 27 8.60 5.15 -2.17
C TRP A 27 7.93 4.51 -3.38
N LYS A 28 6.88 5.12 -3.91
CA LYS A 28 6.23 4.66 -5.15
C LYS A 28 7.22 4.68 -6.33
N GLY A 29 7.90 5.79 -6.58
CA GLY A 29 8.88 5.89 -7.67
C GLY A 29 10.13 5.02 -7.46
N TRP A 30 10.52 4.74 -6.21
CA TRP A 30 11.60 3.81 -5.92
C TRP A 30 11.21 2.37 -6.27
N LEU A 31 10.01 1.94 -5.88
CA LEU A 31 9.49 0.60 -6.14
C LEU A 31 9.23 0.38 -7.63
N GLU A 32 8.68 1.38 -8.33
CA GLU A 32 8.47 1.36 -9.77
C GLU A 32 9.76 1.00 -10.55
N ARG A 33 10.89 1.48 -10.06
CA ARG A 33 12.20 1.14 -10.63
C ARG A 33 12.78 -0.17 -10.11
N ARG A 34 12.11 -0.87 -9.22
CA ARG A 34 12.53 -2.13 -8.59
C ARG A 34 11.34 -3.05 -8.36
N PRO A 35 10.58 -3.39 -9.43
CA PRO A 35 9.38 -4.21 -9.29
C PRO A 35 9.66 -5.58 -8.67
N ASP A 36 10.88 -6.12 -8.89
CA ASP A 36 11.32 -7.39 -8.30
C ASP A 36 11.26 -7.40 -6.76
N VAL A 37 11.28 -6.22 -6.11
CA VAL A 37 11.16 -6.13 -4.64
C VAL A 37 9.77 -6.55 -4.18
N TRP A 38 8.73 -6.14 -4.92
CA TRP A 38 7.36 -6.54 -4.66
C TRP A 38 7.17 -8.06 -4.80
N ASP A 39 7.63 -8.63 -5.90
CA ASP A 39 7.52 -10.06 -6.16
C ASP A 39 8.34 -10.90 -5.19
N SER A 40 9.54 -10.45 -4.86
CA SER A 40 10.41 -11.11 -3.90
C SER A 40 9.82 -11.10 -2.50
N TRP A 41 9.21 -9.97 -2.07
CA TRP A 41 8.53 -9.90 -0.79
C TRP A 41 7.34 -10.85 -0.73
N ARG A 42 6.47 -10.87 -1.74
CA ARG A 42 5.31 -11.80 -1.80
C ARG A 42 5.74 -13.27 -1.74
N ARG A 43 6.76 -13.62 -2.51
CA ARG A 43 7.33 -14.97 -2.48
C ARG A 43 7.85 -15.31 -1.10
N ARG A 44 8.61 -14.41 -0.49
CA ARG A 44 9.19 -14.63 0.83
C ARG A 44 8.13 -14.76 1.93
N VAL A 45 7.08 -13.97 1.89
CA VAL A 45 5.94 -14.12 2.82
C VAL A 45 5.33 -15.52 2.72
N ARG A 46 5.08 -16.03 1.52
CA ARG A 46 4.56 -17.41 1.32
C ARG A 46 5.52 -18.46 1.88
N GLU A 47 6.79 -18.39 1.51
CA GLU A 47 7.82 -19.31 2.01
C GLU A 47 7.89 -19.32 3.55
N LEU A 48 7.85 -18.15 4.17
CA LEU A 48 7.86 -18.03 5.63
C LEU A 48 6.64 -18.68 6.29
N HIS A 49 5.45 -18.49 5.73
CA HIS A 49 4.25 -19.15 6.23
C HIS A 49 4.35 -20.69 6.20
N GLU A 50 5.05 -21.25 5.21
CA GLU A 50 5.26 -22.69 5.04
C GLU A 50 6.41 -23.22 5.92
N THR A 51 7.50 -22.48 6.03
CA THR A 51 8.79 -22.99 6.55
C THR A 51 9.11 -22.56 7.98
N LEU A 52 8.40 -21.56 8.54
CA LEU A 52 8.66 -21.10 9.90
C LEU A 52 8.52 -22.22 10.93
N HIS A 53 9.52 -22.30 11.82
CA HIS A 53 9.42 -23.18 13.00
C HIS A 53 8.23 -22.80 13.87
N GLU A 54 7.54 -23.78 14.44
CA GLU A 54 6.27 -23.57 15.15
C GLU A 54 6.37 -22.54 16.27
N ALA A 55 7.42 -22.54 17.07
CA ALA A 55 7.59 -21.55 18.15
C ALA A 55 7.66 -20.10 17.59
N THR A 56 8.36 -19.88 16.48
CA THR A 56 8.43 -18.58 15.82
C THR A 56 7.07 -18.21 15.21
N ARG A 57 6.36 -19.17 14.62
CA ARG A 57 5.02 -18.97 14.08
C ARG A 57 4.03 -18.53 15.16
N GLN A 58 4.06 -19.17 16.33
CA GLN A 58 3.23 -18.78 17.47
C GLN A 58 3.60 -17.37 17.96
N ARG A 59 4.89 -17.03 17.99
CA ARG A 59 5.32 -15.68 18.39
C ARG A 59 4.85 -14.61 17.38
N VAL A 60 4.97 -14.88 16.08
CA VAL A 60 4.44 -14.02 15.01
C VAL A 60 2.95 -13.76 15.23
N LYS A 61 2.16 -14.81 15.47
CA LYS A 61 0.72 -14.68 15.72
C LYS A 61 0.43 -13.83 16.96
N ALA A 62 1.11 -14.08 18.07
CA ALA A 62 0.91 -13.33 19.31
C ALA A 62 1.24 -11.85 19.14
N VAL A 63 2.39 -11.52 18.55
CA VAL A 63 2.79 -10.12 18.33
C VAL A 63 1.86 -9.41 17.35
N ALA A 64 1.45 -10.10 16.28
CA ALA A 64 0.52 -9.56 15.30
C ALA A 64 -0.90 -9.36 15.86
N ALA A 65 -1.30 -10.11 16.87
CA ALA A 65 -2.59 -9.97 17.55
C ALA A 65 -2.59 -8.94 18.70
N GLY A 66 -1.42 -8.37 19.05
CA GLY A 66 -1.29 -7.49 20.22
C GLY A 66 -1.30 -8.24 21.54
N GLU A 67 -0.65 -9.39 21.55
CA GLU A 67 -0.49 -10.29 22.72
C GLU A 67 1.01 -10.53 22.99
N SER A 68 1.84 -9.55 22.69
CA SER A 68 3.29 -9.68 22.80
C SER A 68 3.79 -9.63 24.24
N GLY A 69 3.01 -9.03 25.15
CA GLY A 69 3.37 -8.74 26.54
C GLY A 69 4.16 -7.46 26.70
N VAL A 70 4.26 -6.62 25.65
CA VAL A 70 4.73 -5.23 25.70
C VAL A 70 3.54 -4.32 25.43
N ALA A 71 2.89 -3.87 26.51
CA ALA A 71 1.55 -3.29 26.45
C ALA A 71 1.40 -2.12 25.47
N CYS A 72 2.41 -1.22 25.38
CA CYS A 72 2.36 -0.12 24.43
C CYS A 72 2.44 -0.58 22.95
N MET A 73 3.17 -1.66 22.66
CA MET A 73 3.24 -2.24 21.33
C MET A 73 1.98 -3.01 20.98
N ASP A 74 1.41 -3.69 21.95
CA ASP A 74 0.13 -4.39 21.81
C ASP A 74 -1.00 -3.39 21.53
N ALA A 75 -1.06 -2.27 22.25
CA ALA A 75 -2.02 -1.20 22.02
C ALA A 75 -1.90 -0.61 20.59
N ILE A 76 -0.68 -0.39 20.09
CA ILE A 76 -0.44 0.15 18.74
C ILE A 76 -1.01 -0.80 17.66
N VAL A 77 -0.73 -2.09 17.73
CA VAL A 77 -1.23 -3.02 16.71
C VAL A 77 -2.74 -3.27 16.85
N GLN A 78 -3.26 -3.25 18.06
CA GLN A 78 -4.71 -3.34 18.29
C GLN A 78 -5.44 -2.12 17.72
N GLU A 79 -4.89 -0.91 17.86
CA GLU A 79 -5.40 0.29 17.20
C GLU A 79 -5.38 0.13 15.68
N LEU A 80 -4.27 -0.36 15.10
CA LEU A 80 -4.19 -0.65 13.68
C LEU A 80 -5.29 -1.60 13.21
N ILE A 81 -5.49 -2.72 13.91
CA ILE A 81 -6.50 -3.73 13.57
C ILE A 81 -7.92 -3.14 13.67
N ALA A 82 -8.16 -2.34 14.71
CA ALA A 82 -9.47 -1.76 14.99
C ALA A 82 -9.85 -0.62 14.05
N THR A 83 -8.87 0.21 13.63
CA THR A 83 -9.13 1.44 12.88
C THR A 83 -8.63 1.43 11.45
N GLY A 84 -7.64 0.59 11.13
CA GLY A 84 -6.91 0.63 9.86
C GLY A 84 -5.89 1.76 9.76
N TYR A 85 -5.64 2.45 10.87
CA TYR A 85 -4.70 3.57 10.93
C TYR A 85 -3.93 3.58 12.25
N VAL A 86 -2.67 3.97 12.18
CA VAL A 86 -1.86 4.38 13.34
C VAL A 86 -0.93 5.51 12.94
N HIS A 87 -0.61 6.38 13.89
CA HIS A 87 0.28 7.52 13.67
C HIS A 87 1.66 7.06 13.15
N ASN A 88 2.28 7.85 12.27
CA ASN A 88 3.54 7.49 11.60
C ASN A 88 4.66 7.08 12.58
N ASN A 89 4.85 7.79 13.69
CA ASN A 89 5.83 7.40 14.70
C ASN A 89 5.53 6.01 15.30
N ALA A 90 4.26 5.73 15.60
CA ALA A 90 3.84 4.44 16.11
C ALA A 90 4.11 3.30 15.13
N ARG A 91 3.93 3.55 13.81
CA ARG A 91 4.31 2.59 12.76
C ARG A 91 5.79 2.24 12.82
N MET A 92 6.67 3.24 12.94
CA MET A 92 8.11 3.02 13.04
C MET A 92 8.50 2.32 14.34
N TRP A 93 7.88 2.65 15.47
CA TRP A 93 8.13 2.01 16.75
C TRP A 93 7.77 0.53 16.72
N TRP A 94 6.58 0.20 16.24
CA TRP A 94 6.13 -1.18 16.16
C TRP A 94 6.95 -2.01 15.16
N ALA A 95 7.31 -1.45 14.00
CA ALA A 95 8.18 -2.12 13.06
C ALA A 95 9.58 -2.39 13.64
N SER A 96 10.15 -1.41 14.36
CA SER A 96 11.44 -1.59 15.04
C SER A 96 11.35 -2.62 16.16
N TYR A 97 10.28 -2.61 16.94
CA TYR A 97 10.03 -3.62 17.97
C TYR A 97 9.95 -5.02 17.38
N TRP A 98 9.16 -5.21 16.33
CA TRP A 98 9.02 -6.49 15.62
C TRP A 98 10.38 -7.04 15.14
N ILE A 99 11.16 -6.19 14.46
CA ILE A 99 12.41 -6.61 13.82
C ILE A 99 13.53 -6.79 14.84
N HIS A 100 13.73 -5.83 15.73
CA HIS A 100 14.94 -5.73 16.52
C HIS A 100 14.79 -6.27 17.95
N ALA A 101 13.64 -6.12 18.59
CA ALA A 101 13.38 -6.68 19.90
C ALA A 101 12.86 -8.12 19.82
N GLU A 102 11.84 -8.38 18.98
CA GLU A 102 11.25 -9.71 18.82
C GLU A 102 12.05 -10.60 17.84
N ARG A 103 12.92 -10.01 17.03
CA ARG A 103 13.74 -10.71 16.02
C ARG A 103 12.93 -11.54 15.04
N LEU A 104 11.76 -11.04 14.69
CA LEU A 104 10.85 -11.68 13.73
C LEU A 104 11.18 -11.24 12.30
N PRO A 105 10.88 -12.07 11.29
CA PRO A 105 11.07 -11.71 9.89
C PRO A 105 10.30 -10.43 9.55
N TRP A 106 11.02 -9.44 9.00
CA TRP A 106 10.44 -8.14 8.68
C TRP A 106 9.32 -8.23 7.64
N GLU A 107 9.40 -9.23 6.76
CA GLU A 107 8.45 -9.47 5.69
C GLU A 107 7.04 -9.75 6.24
N LEU A 108 6.96 -10.50 7.35
CA LEU A 108 5.67 -10.82 8.00
C LEU A 108 5.10 -9.62 8.76
N GLY A 109 5.96 -8.76 9.33
CA GLY A 109 5.49 -7.50 9.92
C GLY A 109 4.97 -6.51 8.86
N ALA A 110 5.66 -6.42 7.72
CA ALA A 110 5.20 -5.66 6.57
C ALA A 110 3.86 -6.20 6.03
N ASP A 111 3.64 -7.52 6.05
CA ASP A 111 2.37 -8.16 5.72
C ASP A 111 1.24 -7.72 6.64
N VAL A 112 1.48 -7.61 7.95
CA VAL A 112 0.48 -7.07 8.89
C VAL A 112 0.08 -5.65 8.50
N TYR A 113 1.02 -4.79 8.14
CA TYR A 113 0.70 -3.42 7.73
C TYR A 113 -0.03 -3.37 6.39
N TYR A 114 0.42 -4.15 5.41
CA TYR A 114 -0.26 -4.25 4.12
C TYR A 114 -1.71 -4.69 4.27
N ARG A 115 -1.95 -5.66 5.17
CA ARG A 115 -3.27 -6.23 5.43
C ARG A 115 -4.23 -5.26 6.11
N TYR A 116 -3.76 -4.50 7.11
CA TYR A 116 -4.63 -3.73 8.00
C TYR A 116 -4.66 -2.23 7.71
N LEU A 117 -3.63 -1.62 7.12
CA LEU A 117 -3.69 -0.21 6.73
C LEU A 117 -4.72 -0.01 5.62
N LEU A 118 -5.59 0.99 5.76
CA LEU A 118 -6.71 1.24 4.84
C LEU A 118 -6.28 1.43 3.39
N ASP A 119 -5.12 2.04 3.18
CA ASP A 119 -4.60 2.32 1.84
C ASP A 119 -3.91 1.12 1.18
N ALA A 120 -3.55 0.08 1.94
CA ALA A 120 -2.87 -1.14 1.48
C ALA A 120 -1.80 -0.86 0.39
N ASP A 121 -1.03 0.22 0.57
CA ASP A 121 -0.05 0.66 -0.43
C ASP A 121 1.19 -0.25 -0.43
N PRO A 122 1.47 -0.97 -1.51
CA PRO A 122 2.64 -1.86 -1.61
C PRO A 122 3.96 -1.13 -1.35
N ALA A 123 4.08 0.11 -1.81
CA ALA A 123 5.31 0.87 -1.73
C ALA A 123 5.58 1.35 -0.30
N SER A 124 4.72 2.20 0.24
CA SER A 124 4.95 2.82 1.55
C SER A 124 4.86 1.82 2.70
N ASN A 125 3.97 0.83 2.62
CA ASN A 125 3.82 -0.16 3.69
C ASN A 125 4.92 -1.23 3.69
N THR A 126 5.41 -1.64 2.52
CA THR A 126 6.47 -2.66 2.40
C THR A 126 7.87 -2.03 2.55
N LEU A 127 8.11 -0.93 1.85
CA LEU A 127 9.45 -0.34 1.77
C LEU A 127 9.86 0.41 3.02
N SER A 128 8.93 1.01 3.74
CA SER A 128 9.23 1.65 5.04
C SER A 128 9.78 0.63 6.05
N TRP A 129 9.34 -0.62 5.99
CA TRP A 129 9.92 -1.71 6.78
C TRP A 129 11.37 -2.00 6.42
N ARG A 130 11.74 -1.95 5.14
CA ARG A 130 13.14 -2.09 4.68
C ARG A 130 14.05 -1.02 5.28
N TRP A 131 13.54 0.21 5.44
CA TRP A 131 14.30 1.28 6.06
C TRP A 131 14.54 0.99 7.55
N VAL A 132 13.52 0.59 8.30
CA VAL A 132 13.63 0.21 9.71
C VAL A 132 14.58 -0.99 9.87
N ALA A 133 14.52 -1.96 8.96
CA ALA A 133 15.39 -3.14 8.94
C ALA A 133 16.85 -2.83 8.55
N GLY A 134 17.17 -1.63 8.08
CA GLY A 134 18.53 -1.29 7.61
C GLY A 134 18.85 -1.75 6.19
N LEU A 135 17.85 -2.20 5.43
CA LEU A 135 18.01 -2.72 4.07
C LEU A 135 17.94 -1.63 3.00
N GLN A 136 17.34 -0.49 3.31
CA GLN A 136 17.15 0.61 2.37
C GLN A 136 18.40 1.48 2.23
N THR A 137 19.06 1.75 3.35
CA THR A 137 20.31 2.52 3.41
C THR A 137 21.31 1.74 4.25
N PRO A 138 22.38 1.21 3.66
CA PRO A 138 23.37 0.45 4.38
C PRO A 138 23.88 1.19 5.64
N GLY A 139 23.94 0.49 6.76
CA GLY A 139 24.42 1.02 8.04
C GLY A 139 23.42 1.96 8.78
N LYS A 140 22.22 2.19 8.24
CA LYS A 140 21.18 2.99 8.90
C LYS A 140 19.99 2.11 9.24
N THR A 141 19.78 1.90 10.53
CA THR A 141 18.61 1.23 11.09
C THR A 141 17.87 2.20 12.01
N TYR A 142 16.58 1.95 12.20
CA TYR A 142 15.79 2.69 13.18
C TYR A 142 15.50 1.79 14.38
N LEU A 143 15.92 2.25 15.58
CA LEU A 143 15.62 1.55 16.82
C LEU A 143 14.61 2.37 17.64
N VAL A 144 13.53 1.71 18.02
CA VAL A 144 12.61 2.25 19.03
C VAL A 144 13.31 2.28 20.39
N ARG A 145 13.04 3.33 21.15
CA ARG A 145 13.55 3.53 22.52
C ARG A 145 12.39 3.91 23.42
N ALA A 146 12.39 3.40 24.64
CA ALA A 146 11.39 3.75 25.63
C ALA A 146 11.34 5.27 25.86
N SER A 147 12.50 5.94 25.92
CA SER A 147 12.62 7.39 26.03
C SER A 147 11.98 8.16 24.89
N ASN A 148 11.99 7.63 23.65
CA ASN A 148 11.29 8.25 22.52
C ASN A 148 9.77 8.16 22.66
N ILE A 149 9.26 7.00 23.11
CA ILE A 149 7.82 6.83 23.34
C ILE A 149 7.38 7.75 24.48
N GLU A 150 8.14 7.81 25.57
CA GLU A 150 7.86 8.70 26.71
C GLU A 150 7.82 10.19 26.31
N LYS A 151 8.71 10.60 25.40
CA LYS A 151 8.76 11.97 24.91
C LYS A 151 7.60 12.35 23.99
N TYR A 152 7.21 11.46 23.08
CA TYR A 152 6.28 11.79 21.98
C TYR A 152 4.88 11.21 22.14
N ALA A 153 4.69 10.26 23.04
CA ALA A 153 3.41 9.65 23.37
C ALA A 153 3.36 9.28 24.87
N PRO A 154 3.52 10.23 25.80
CA PRO A 154 3.53 9.94 27.23
C PRO A 154 2.24 9.26 27.70
N ASP A 155 1.10 9.65 27.17
CA ASP A 155 -0.22 9.09 27.51
C ASP A 155 -0.31 7.59 27.19
N LEU A 156 0.35 7.14 26.12
CA LEU A 156 0.43 5.73 25.76
C LEU A 156 1.16 4.94 26.87
N LEU A 157 2.25 5.47 27.42
CA LEU A 157 2.99 4.80 28.50
C LEU A 157 2.32 4.91 29.88
N ILE A 158 1.55 5.97 30.12
CA ILE A 158 0.74 6.07 31.36
C ILE A 158 -0.21 4.89 31.45
N SER A 159 -0.85 4.56 30.33
CA SER A 159 -1.86 3.50 30.27
C SER A 159 -1.28 2.10 29.98
N HIS A 160 -0.12 2.03 29.31
CA HIS A 160 0.41 0.78 28.75
C HIS A 160 1.93 0.61 28.99
N ARG A 161 2.35 0.62 30.26
CA ARG A 161 3.78 0.55 30.62
C ARG A 161 4.34 -0.88 30.77
N ALA A 162 3.50 -1.88 30.93
CA ALA A 162 3.95 -3.26 31.19
C ALA A 162 4.85 -3.75 30.04
N GLY A 163 5.97 -4.40 30.37
CA GLY A 163 6.90 -4.99 29.41
C GLY A 163 7.84 -3.98 28.71
N ILE A 164 7.81 -2.68 29.07
CA ILE A 164 8.60 -1.64 28.39
C ILE A 164 10.12 -1.88 28.50
N GLU A 165 10.57 -2.59 29.53
CA GLU A 165 11.97 -2.99 29.74
C GLU A 165 12.53 -3.86 28.61
N ARG A 166 11.69 -4.46 27.80
CA ARG A 166 12.08 -5.22 26.62
C ARG A 166 12.48 -4.30 25.44
N ILE A 167 12.22 -3.01 25.56
CA ILE A 167 12.61 -1.97 24.60
C ILE A 167 13.76 -1.17 25.22
N ALA A 168 14.97 -1.74 25.19
CA ALA A 168 16.12 -1.15 25.84
C ALA A 168 16.66 0.05 25.03
N ASP A 169 16.89 1.17 25.71
CA ASP A 169 17.46 2.39 25.08
C ASP A 169 18.89 2.20 24.53
N GLY A 170 19.64 1.23 25.04
CA GLY A 170 21.00 0.89 24.61
C GLY A 170 21.10 -0.27 23.61
N ALA A 171 19.99 -0.78 23.09
CA ALA A 171 20.02 -1.90 22.15
C ALA A 171 20.77 -1.53 20.86
N ILE A 172 21.60 -2.47 20.39
CA ILE A 172 22.27 -2.39 19.09
C ILE A 172 21.44 -3.18 18.08
N ALA A 173 21.10 -2.57 16.96
CA ALA A 173 20.41 -3.27 15.89
C ALA A 173 21.27 -4.40 15.35
N PRO A 174 20.79 -5.65 15.31
CA PRO A 174 21.48 -6.71 14.60
C PRO A 174 21.57 -6.35 13.12
N VAL A 175 22.71 -6.72 12.48
CA VAL A 175 22.81 -6.62 11.03
C VAL A 175 21.91 -7.71 10.45
N ILE A 176 20.86 -7.29 9.74
CA ILE A 176 20.03 -8.22 8.99
C ILE A 176 20.81 -8.55 7.71
N ALA A 177 21.36 -9.76 7.66
CA ALA A 177 21.89 -10.29 6.42
C ALA A 177 20.72 -10.46 5.44
N SER A 178 20.74 -9.73 4.35
CA SER A 178 19.65 -9.75 3.39
C SER A 178 20.18 -10.06 2.01
N GLU A 179 19.71 -11.16 1.46
CA GLU A 179 19.77 -11.44 0.02
C GLU A 179 19.03 -10.36 -0.79
N PHE A 180 18.16 -9.60 -0.13
CA PHE A 180 17.35 -8.53 -0.70
C PHE A 180 17.97 -7.13 -0.64
N ALA A 181 19.19 -6.98 -0.10
CA ALA A 181 19.88 -5.68 -0.09
C ALA A 181 20.26 -5.23 -1.52
N ASN A 182 20.54 -6.18 -2.40
CA ASN A 182 20.95 -5.92 -3.78
C ASN A 182 19.71 -5.94 -4.70
N THR A 183 19.09 -4.79 -4.87
CA THR A 183 17.99 -4.62 -5.82
C THR A 183 18.51 -4.02 -7.12
N THR A 184 18.22 -4.65 -8.25
CA THR A 184 18.61 -4.11 -9.55
C THR A 184 17.66 -2.98 -9.94
N ARG A 185 18.22 -1.80 -10.22
CA ARG A 185 17.44 -0.66 -10.71
C ARG A 185 17.13 -0.89 -12.19
N GLN A 186 15.86 -0.98 -12.52
CA GLN A 186 15.39 -1.04 -13.90
C GLN A 186 15.19 0.37 -14.48
N ALA A 187 15.21 0.50 -15.80
CA ALA A 187 14.74 1.70 -16.46
C ALA A 187 13.25 1.92 -16.12
N LEU A 188 12.83 3.17 -16.06
CA LEU A 188 11.39 3.45 -16.01
C LEU A 188 10.74 2.85 -17.25
N ILE A 189 9.62 2.18 -17.08
CA ILE A 189 8.77 1.85 -18.21
C ILE A 189 8.23 3.19 -18.71
N ASP A 190 8.69 3.59 -19.88
CA ASP A 190 8.13 4.75 -20.56
C ASP A 190 6.80 4.31 -21.16
N TYR A 191 5.75 4.45 -20.37
CA TYR A 191 4.41 4.33 -20.91
C TYR A 191 4.24 5.51 -21.87
N PRO A 192 4.10 5.29 -23.18
CA PRO A 192 3.85 6.38 -24.08
C PRO A 192 2.63 7.14 -23.58
N ALA A 193 2.73 8.45 -23.47
CA ALA A 193 1.58 9.29 -23.19
C ALA A 193 0.61 9.13 -24.37
N VAL A 194 -0.19 8.08 -24.33
CA VAL A 194 -1.22 7.83 -25.33
C VAL A 194 -2.26 8.94 -25.13
N VAL A 195 -2.31 9.86 -26.08
CA VAL A 195 -3.43 10.79 -26.16
C VAL A 195 -4.59 10.00 -26.76
N PRO A 196 -5.66 9.75 -25.98
CA PRO A 196 -6.79 8.99 -26.47
C PRO A 196 -7.35 9.62 -27.75
N ASP A 197 -7.68 8.80 -28.74
CA ASP A 197 -8.28 9.28 -29.98
C ASP A 197 -9.73 9.73 -29.72
N ARG A 198 -9.96 11.03 -29.75
CA ARG A 198 -11.26 11.63 -29.47
C ARG A 198 -12.38 11.23 -30.44
N GLY A 199 -12.03 10.62 -31.56
CA GLY A 199 -12.99 10.07 -32.52
C GLY A 199 -13.53 8.70 -32.15
N ARG A 200 -12.90 8.03 -31.17
CA ARG A 200 -13.27 6.67 -30.75
C ARG A 200 -14.26 6.66 -29.59
N ARG A 201 -14.89 5.52 -29.42
CA ARG A 201 -15.75 5.20 -28.27
C ARG A 201 -14.86 4.80 -27.07
N ILE A 202 -14.63 5.76 -26.17
CA ILE A 202 -13.68 5.61 -25.07
C ILE A 202 -14.38 5.25 -23.78
N GLY A 203 -13.82 4.28 -23.03
CA GLY A 203 -14.16 4.02 -21.63
C GLY A 203 -12.95 4.22 -20.71
N ILE A 204 -13.18 4.59 -19.45
CA ILE A 204 -12.12 4.66 -18.44
C ILE A 204 -12.27 3.48 -17.48
N TRP A 205 -11.16 2.75 -17.28
CA TRP A 205 -10.99 1.84 -16.17
C TRP A 205 -10.40 2.60 -14.98
N LEU A 206 -11.23 2.82 -13.96
CA LEU A 206 -10.85 3.42 -12.68
C LEU A 206 -10.35 2.33 -11.74
N HIS A 207 -9.24 2.56 -11.05
CA HIS A 207 -8.65 1.59 -10.13
C HIS A 207 -8.09 2.27 -8.87
N ALA A 208 -7.80 1.49 -7.82
CA ALA A 208 -7.42 1.99 -6.50
C ALA A 208 -6.12 2.82 -6.46
N ASP A 209 -5.23 2.68 -7.46
CA ASP A 209 -3.99 3.46 -7.53
C ASP A 209 -4.19 4.88 -8.06
N ASP A 210 -5.28 5.15 -8.79
CA ASP A 210 -5.64 6.48 -9.26
C ASP A 210 -7.16 6.63 -9.39
N LEU A 211 -7.71 7.49 -8.55
CA LEU A 211 -9.16 7.71 -8.38
C LEU A 211 -9.63 9.06 -8.94
N LEU A 212 -8.79 9.77 -9.73
CA LEU A 212 -9.06 11.16 -10.11
C LEU A 212 -9.02 11.39 -11.63
N PRO A 213 -9.85 10.68 -12.43
CA PRO A 213 -9.84 10.81 -13.88
C PRO A 213 -10.40 12.15 -14.37
N GLU A 214 -11.13 12.90 -13.54
CA GLU A 214 -11.66 14.22 -13.84
C GLU A 214 -10.62 15.33 -13.88
N VAL A 215 -9.32 15.01 -13.72
CA VAL A 215 -8.21 15.94 -13.91
C VAL A 215 -7.47 15.68 -15.23
N ARG A 216 -6.65 16.63 -15.67
CA ARG A 216 -5.82 16.45 -16.88
C ARG A 216 -4.85 15.26 -16.69
N PRO A 217 -4.60 14.46 -17.74
CA PRO A 217 -4.96 14.69 -19.15
C PRO A 217 -6.36 14.24 -19.56
N LEU A 218 -7.10 13.48 -18.71
CA LEU A 218 -8.35 12.81 -19.09
C LEU A 218 -9.59 13.70 -18.99
N ALA A 219 -9.54 14.78 -18.22
CA ALA A 219 -10.69 15.66 -17.87
C ALA A 219 -11.56 16.15 -19.06
N ASN A 220 -11.01 16.22 -20.27
CA ASN A 220 -11.70 16.73 -21.45
C ASN A 220 -12.10 15.64 -22.46
N LEU A 221 -12.11 14.38 -22.05
CA LEU A 221 -12.56 13.27 -22.89
C LEU A 221 -14.08 13.22 -22.92
N THR A 222 -14.63 12.79 -24.05
CA THR A 222 -16.02 12.37 -24.14
C THR A 222 -16.06 10.87 -23.94
N LEU A 223 -16.67 10.43 -22.85
CA LEU A 223 -16.66 9.02 -22.46
C LEU A 223 -18.00 8.34 -22.72
N VAL A 224 -17.93 7.06 -23.06
CA VAL A 224 -19.11 6.19 -23.15
C VAL A 224 -19.47 5.66 -21.76
N SER A 225 -18.48 5.26 -20.95
CA SER A 225 -18.69 4.71 -19.62
C SER A 225 -17.41 4.76 -18.80
N VAL A 226 -17.53 4.75 -17.46
CA VAL A 226 -16.42 4.53 -16.53
C VAL A 226 -16.71 3.32 -15.68
N ALA A 227 -15.74 2.42 -15.51
CA ALA A 227 -15.91 1.23 -14.70
C ALA A 227 -14.76 1.02 -13.72
N ALA A 228 -15.08 0.41 -12.57
CA ALA A 228 -14.12 -0.07 -11.57
C ALA A 228 -14.35 -1.55 -11.30
N PHE A 229 -13.35 -2.36 -11.58
CA PHE A 229 -13.37 -3.80 -11.31
C PHE A 229 -12.25 -4.14 -10.33
N SER A 230 -12.64 -4.69 -9.17
CA SER A 230 -11.72 -5.14 -8.12
C SER A 230 -11.57 -6.66 -8.16
N GLN A 231 -10.44 -7.15 -7.69
CA GLN A 231 -10.21 -8.58 -7.57
C GLN A 231 -10.81 -9.12 -6.26
N GLU A 232 -11.48 -10.26 -6.32
CA GLU A 232 -11.91 -10.98 -5.13
C GLU A 232 -10.69 -11.43 -4.31
N LEU A 233 -10.80 -11.31 -2.99
CA LEU A 233 -9.71 -11.59 -2.07
C LEU A 233 -9.19 -13.02 -2.12
N GLU A 234 -10.09 -14.00 -2.30
CA GLU A 234 -9.74 -15.41 -2.34
C GLU A 234 -8.95 -15.78 -3.61
N ALA A 235 -9.12 -15.01 -4.69
CA ALA A 235 -8.38 -15.19 -5.93
C ALA A 235 -6.99 -14.55 -5.89
N CYS A 236 -6.73 -13.69 -4.92
CA CYS A 236 -5.47 -12.97 -4.79
C CYS A 236 -4.45 -13.82 -4.02
N HIS A 237 -3.39 -14.27 -4.68
CA HIS A 237 -2.24 -14.95 -4.03
C HIS A 237 -1.36 -14.00 -3.20
N THR A 238 -1.81 -12.78 -2.96
CA THR A 238 -1.21 -11.80 -2.05
C THR A 238 -1.74 -12.00 -0.63
N PRO A 239 -1.05 -11.51 0.40
CA PRO A 239 -1.61 -11.46 1.74
C PRO A 239 -3.03 -10.88 1.70
N ALA A 240 -4.00 -11.59 2.23
CA ALA A 240 -5.39 -11.16 2.20
C ALA A 240 -5.57 -9.86 2.98
N LEU A 241 -6.17 -8.85 2.37
CA LEU A 241 -6.50 -7.59 3.03
C LEU A 241 -7.55 -7.80 4.13
N SER A 242 -7.57 -6.92 5.12
CA SER A 242 -8.64 -6.92 6.12
C SER A 242 -9.96 -6.51 5.48
N LYS A 243 -11.09 -6.96 6.05
CA LYS A 243 -12.43 -6.54 5.58
C LYS A 243 -12.58 -5.01 5.58
N ARG A 244 -11.93 -4.33 6.54
CA ARG A 244 -11.94 -2.88 6.63
C ARG A 244 -11.17 -2.21 5.49
N SER A 245 -9.99 -2.72 5.17
CA SER A 245 -9.17 -2.19 4.06
C SER A 245 -9.88 -2.38 2.72
N ILE A 246 -10.58 -3.50 2.53
CA ILE A 246 -11.39 -3.76 1.34
C ILE A 246 -12.53 -2.77 1.25
N ALA A 247 -13.32 -2.66 2.33
CA ALA A 247 -14.46 -1.73 2.35
C ALA A 247 -14.00 -0.28 2.06
N ALA A 248 -12.88 0.15 2.64
CA ALA A 248 -12.33 1.47 2.37
C ALA A 248 -11.91 1.67 0.89
N GLN A 249 -11.36 0.64 0.25
CA GLN A 249 -11.04 0.69 -1.18
C GLN A 249 -12.31 0.71 -2.05
N GLU A 250 -13.31 -0.08 -1.70
CA GLU A 250 -14.61 -0.10 -2.40
C GLU A 250 -15.34 1.23 -2.29
N GLU A 251 -15.34 1.85 -1.11
CA GLU A 251 -15.91 3.19 -0.89
C GLU A 251 -15.14 4.26 -1.68
N ALA A 252 -13.81 4.19 -1.71
CA ALA A 252 -12.98 5.11 -2.49
C ALA A 252 -13.22 4.97 -4.00
N LEU A 253 -13.40 3.76 -4.51
CA LEU A 253 -13.78 3.50 -5.90
C LEU A 253 -15.19 4.04 -6.19
N ALA A 254 -16.15 3.83 -5.30
CA ALA A 254 -17.51 4.34 -5.44
C ALA A 254 -17.54 5.87 -5.49
N ASP A 255 -16.77 6.56 -4.64
CA ASP A 255 -16.61 8.01 -4.68
C ASP A 255 -16.00 8.49 -6.00
N GLY A 256 -14.92 7.85 -6.46
CA GLY A 256 -14.30 8.14 -7.76
C GLY A 256 -15.26 7.96 -8.93
N LEU A 257 -16.08 6.90 -8.92
CA LEU A 257 -17.11 6.66 -9.94
C LEU A 257 -18.22 7.72 -9.90
N ALA A 258 -18.68 8.11 -8.70
CA ALA A 258 -19.70 9.16 -8.56
C ALA A 258 -19.21 10.51 -9.10
N ARG A 259 -17.97 10.90 -8.81
CA ARG A 259 -17.33 12.09 -9.36
C ARG A 259 -17.17 11.99 -10.88
N SER A 260 -16.76 10.82 -11.38
CA SER A 260 -16.63 10.56 -12.82
C SER A 260 -17.98 10.68 -13.53
N ALA A 261 -19.04 10.10 -12.98
CA ALA A 261 -20.40 10.20 -13.53
C ALA A 261 -20.85 11.66 -13.65
N ALA A 262 -20.61 12.45 -12.60
CA ALA A 262 -20.97 13.86 -12.58
C ALA A 262 -20.17 14.70 -13.59
N HIS A 263 -18.85 14.44 -13.70
CA HIS A 263 -17.96 15.21 -14.56
C HIS A 263 -18.13 14.86 -16.05
N PHE A 264 -18.18 13.56 -16.37
CA PHE A 264 -18.23 13.09 -17.77
C PHE A 264 -19.66 12.87 -18.28
N SER A 265 -20.67 12.98 -17.42
CA SER A 265 -22.10 12.76 -17.76
C SER A 265 -22.33 11.40 -18.45
N CYS A 266 -21.69 10.34 -17.96
CA CYS A 266 -21.76 8.99 -18.52
C CYS A 266 -22.10 7.93 -17.45
N PRO A 267 -22.62 6.75 -17.83
CA PRO A 267 -22.89 5.66 -16.91
C PRO A 267 -21.61 5.12 -16.27
N THR A 268 -21.73 4.61 -15.04
CA THR A 268 -20.63 3.99 -14.29
C THR A 268 -21.02 2.61 -13.81
N GLU A 269 -20.01 1.70 -13.70
CA GLU A 269 -20.21 0.33 -13.22
C GLU A 269 -19.12 0.00 -12.18
N GLN A 270 -19.50 -0.68 -11.09
CA GLN A 270 -18.57 -1.22 -10.09
C GLN A 270 -18.92 -2.66 -9.78
N SER A 271 -17.91 -3.53 -9.74
CA SER A 271 -18.07 -4.89 -9.25
C SER A 271 -16.74 -5.52 -8.83
N THR A 272 -16.84 -6.57 -8.01
CA THR A 272 -15.72 -7.35 -7.51
C THR A 272 -15.82 -8.76 -8.07
N HIS A 273 -14.75 -9.29 -8.64
CA HIS A 273 -14.72 -10.57 -9.32
C HIS A 273 -13.41 -11.33 -9.12
N ALA A 274 -13.49 -12.66 -9.29
CA ALA A 274 -12.31 -13.52 -9.33
C ALA A 274 -11.40 -13.23 -10.53
N ASP A 275 -11.97 -12.81 -11.67
CA ASP A 275 -11.26 -12.43 -12.90
C ASP A 275 -11.67 -11.02 -13.37
N PRO A 276 -11.08 -9.96 -12.81
CA PRO A 276 -11.37 -8.58 -13.21
C PRO A 276 -11.06 -8.30 -14.68
N ALA A 277 -10.07 -8.98 -15.25
CA ALA A 277 -9.68 -8.80 -16.65
C ALA A 277 -10.79 -9.28 -17.60
N ALA A 278 -11.47 -10.41 -17.27
CA ALA A 278 -12.61 -10.87 -18.01
C ALA A 278 -13.79 -9.91 -17.91
N CYS A 279 -14.06 -9.36 -16.72
CA CYS A 279 -15.12 -8.39 -16.51
C CYS A 279 -14.89 -7.11 -17.30
N LEU A 280 -13.65 -6.64 -17.33
CA LEU A 280 -13.27 -5.44 -18.07
C LEU A 280 -13.46 -5.64 -19.58
N ALA A 281 -13.08 -6.79 -20.13
CA ALA A 281 -13.33 -7.12 -21.54
C ALA A 281 -14.84 -7.22 -21.85
N ALA A 282 -15.62 -7.86 -20.97
CA ALA A 282 -17.08 -7.95 -21.12
C ALA A 282 -17.75 -6.57 -21.06
N TRP A 283 -17.31 -5.70 -20.17
CA TRP A 283 -17.78 -4.31 -20.07
C TRP A 283 -17.43 -3.53 -21.36
N ALA A 284 -16.20 -3.64 -21.85
CA ALA A 284 -15.79 -2.99 -23.08
C ALA A 284 -16.68 -3.43 -24.26
N SER A 285 -16.90 -4.72 -24.40
CA SER A 285 -17.78 -5.29 -25.42
C SER A 285 -19.24 -4.83 -25.27
N LYS A 286 -19.79 -4.86 -24.04
CA LYS A 286 -21.16 -4.42 -23.72
C LYS A 286 -21.43 -2.98 -24.16
N HIS A 287 -20.45 -2.10 -23.95
CA HIS A 287 -20.56 -0.68 -24.29
C HIS A 287 -20.03 -0.36 -25.70
N GLY A 288 -19.55 -1.33 -26.44
CA GLY A 288 -18.97 -1.14 -27.78
C GLY A 288 -17.80 -0.17 -27.75
N LEU A 289 -16.90 -0.32 -26.75
CA LEU A 289 -15.73 0.53 -26.62
C LEU A 289 -14.68 0.12 -27.64
N GLU A 290 -14.07 1.12 -28.27
CA GLU A 290 -12.95 0.97 -29.19
C GLU A 290 -11.61 1.24 -28.50
N GLU A 291 -11.67 1.89 -27.33
CA GLU A 291 -10.50 2.20 -26.53
C GLU A 291 -10.84 2.18 -25.04
N VAL A 292 -10.00 1.53 -24.24
CA VAL A 292 -10.05 1.56 -22.77
C VAL A 292 -8.82 2.28 -22.27
N VAL A 293 -9.04 3.33 -21.48
CA VAL A 293 -7.98 4.17 -20.91
C VAL A 293 -7.92 3.98 -19.40
N ALA A 294 -6.72 3.92 -18.86
CA ALA A 294 -6.47 3.94 -17.41
C ALA A 294 -5.20 4.73 -17.12
N PHE A 295 -5.08 5.30 -15.93
CA PHE A 295 -3.78 5.72 -15.46
C PHE A 295 -2.90 4.49 -15.22
N ALA A 296 -1.62 4.58 -15.58
CA ALA A 296 -0.70 3.45 -15.42
C ALA A 296 -0.43 3.18 -13.93
N PRO A 297 -0.84 2.02 -13.39
CA PRO A 297 -0.42 1.61 -12.05
C PRO A 297 1.07 1.29 -12.05
N THR A 298 1.78 1.65 -10.98
CA THR A 298 3.24 1.53 -10.95
C THR A 298 3.71 0.14 -10.56
N VAL A 299 3.36 -0.33 -9.37
CA VAL A 299 3.66 -1.67 -8.85
C VAL A 299 2.59 -2.06 -7.84
N GLY A 300 2.20 -3.31 -7.84
CA GLY A 300 1.22 -3.84 -6.91
C GLY A 300 0.10 -4.62 -7.61
N PRO A 301 -0.96 -4.99 -6.90
CA PRO A 301 -2.01 -5.85 -7.44
C PRO A 301 -2.67 -5.34 -8.72
N VAL A 302 -2.84 -4.01 -8.83
CA VAL A 302 -3.43 -3.41 -10.05
C VAL A 302 -2.49 -3.52 -11.23
N ALA A 303 -1.18 -3.29 -11.02
CA ALA A 303 -0.18 -3.47 -12.08
C ALA A 303 -0.10 -4.93 -12.56
N ASP A 304 -0.28 -5.88 -11.66
CA ASP A 304 -0.29 -7.32 -11.97
C ASP A 304 -1.49 -7.70 -12.88
N LEU A 305 -2.56 -6.90 -12.90
CA LEU A 305 -3.71 -7.10 -13.78
C LEU A 305 -3.50 -6.58 -15.21
N LEU A 306 -2.54 -5.70 -15.45
CA LEU A 306 -2.36 -5.08 -16.77
C LEU A 306 -2.11 -6.11 -17.89
N PRO A 307 -1.17 -7.08 -17.76
CA PRO A 307 -0.92 -8.03 -18.83
C PRO A 307 -2.16 -8.89 -19.20
N PRO A 308 -2.90 -9.49 -18.25
CA PRO A 308 -4.10 -10.24 -18.58
C PRO A 308 -5.23 -9.37 -19.12
N VAL A 309 -5.37 -8.11 -18.69
CA VAL A 309 -6.34 -7.15 -19.22
C VAL A 309 -6.01 -6.85 -20.68
N GLN A 310 -4.80 -6.47 -20.99
CA GLN A 310 -4.37 -6.16 -22.35
C GLN A 310 -4.55 -7.35 -23.28
N GLN A 311 -4.14 -8.55 -22.86
CA GLN A 311 -4.33 -9.77 -23.66
C GLN A 311 -5.79 -10.07 -24.00
N ARG A 312 -6.73 -9.71 -23.11
CA ARG A 312 -8.16 -9.93 -23.36
C ARG A 312 -8.77 -8.85 -24.24
N LEU A 313 -8.39 -7.59 -24.04
CA LEU A 313 -8.87 -6.48 -24.87
C LEU A 313 -8.37 -6.59 -26.31
N ASP A 314 -7.13 -7.02 -26.54
CA ASP A 314 -6.57 -7.23 -27.89
C ASP A 314 -7.27 -8.35 -28.67
N LYS A 315 -8.04 -9.20 -27.99
CA LYS A 315 -8.79 -10.32 -28.62
C LYS A 315 -10.27 -10.03 -28.83
N SER A 316 -10.76 -8.93 -28.24
CA SER A 316 -12.18 -8.53 -28.33
C SER A 316 -12.40 -7.50 -29.42
#